data_7a136e6ab1ecc9ae0fea21332ab49357
#
_entry.id   7a136e6ab1ecc9ae0fea21332ab49357
#
_cell.length_a   1.000
_cell.length_b   1.000
_cell.length_c   1.000
_cell.angle_alpha   90.00
_cell.angle_beta   90.00
_cell.angle_gamma   90.00
#
_symmetry.space_group_name_H-M   'P 1'
#
loop_
_entity.id
_entity.type
_entity.pdbx_description
1 polymer ?
#
loop_
_entity_poly.entity_id
_entity_poly.type
_entity_poly.pdbx_seq_one_letter_code
_entity_poly.pdbx_strand_id
1 'polypeptide(L)'
;YGGEVGDFTYGVGFTGYYYTQDFDDTYQEINLSGGYGIATLDVAIGQYGNFSGPTLDYTYYALTLEKNGFYGKYAGFSQDADGDYFEFGYGATVSDIDLGVYVLFNDKMLSGIADAASGAPTDNNSIVFTIGKSFDLK
;
A
#
# COMPACT_ATOMS: atom_id res chain seq x y z
N TYR A 1 -0.77 5.25 17.50
CA TYR A 1 0.26 5.11 18.56
C TYR A 1 1.40 4.21 18.07
N GLY A 2 2.64 4.56 18.39
CA GLY A 2 3.80 3.76 18.02
C GLY A 2 4.96 3.98 18.98
N GLY A 3 5.99 3.13 18.87
CA GLY A 3 7.17 3.21 19.71
C GLY A 3 8.28 2.28 19.25
N GLU A 4 9.36 2.28 20.03
CA GLU A 4 10.56 1.48 19.80
C GLU A 4 10.95 0.74 21.08
N VAL A 5 11.40 -0.50 20.94
CA VAL A 5 11.97 -1.31 22.00
C VAL A 5 13.23 -2.01 21.49
N GLY A 6 14.40 -1.52 21.83
CA GLY A 6 15.66 -1.93 21.21
C GLY A 6 15.66 -1.63 19.72
N ASP A 7 15.92 -2.64 18.88
CA ASP A 7 15.92 -2.50 17.42
C ASP A 7 14.54 -2.79 16.79
N PHE A 8 13.51 -3.00 17.62
CA PHE A 8 12.16 -3.27 17.18
C PHE A 8 11.30 -2.02 17.23
N THR A 9 10.65 -1.67 16.11
CA THR A 9 9.62 -0.63 16.01
C THR A 9 8.22 -1.24 15.92
N TYR A 10 7.23 -0.54 16.45
CA TYR A 10 5.83 -0.98 16.34
C TYR A 10 4.89 0.22 16.21
N GLY A 11 3.75 -0.03 15.59
CA GLY A 11 2.69 0.95 15.45
C GLY A 11 1.31 0.32 15.44
N VAL A 12 0.32 1.08 15.93
CA VAL A 12 -1.10 0.78 15.80
C VAL A 12 -1.84 2.07 15.48
N GLY A 13 -2.75 2.02 14.54
CA GLY A 13 -3.52 3.16 14.09
C GLY A 13 -4.94 2.79 13.68
N PHE A 14 -5.74 3.80 13.46
CA PHE A 14 -7.06 3.71 12.87
C PHE A 14 -7.15 4.70 11.71
N THR A 15 -7.70 4.28 10.57
CA THR A 15 -7.93 5.13 9.41
C THR A 15 -9.39 5.01 8.99
N GLY A 16 -10.02 6.15 8.74
CA GLY A 16 -11.36 6.23 8.15
C GLY A 16 -11.30 7.08 6.88
N TYR A 17 -11.79 6.52 5.78
CA TYR A 17 -11.96 7.23 4.51
C TYR A 17 -13.43 7.52 4.32
N TYR A 18 -13.76 8.81 4.20
CA TYR A 18 -15.13 9.29 4.02
C TYR A 18 -15.19 10.14 2.76
N TYR A 19 -16.04 9.75 1.84
CA TYR A 19 -16.17 10.41 0.54
C TYR A 19 -17.40 11.30 0.51
N THR A 20 -17.35 12.36 -0.28
CA THR A 20 -18.48 13.28 -0.50
C THR A 20 -19.09 13.05 -1.87
N GLN A 21 -20.38 13.36 -2.02
CA GLN A 21 -21.11 13.29 -3.29
C GLN A 21 -21.18 11.88 -3.90
N ASP A 22 -21.24 10.85 -3.05
CA ASP A 22 -21.32 9.44 -3.45
C ASP A 22 -20.21 9.01 -4.44
N PHE A 23 -19.03 9.68 -4.35
CA PHE A 23 -17.87 9.33 -5.17
C PHE A 23 -17.37 7.91 -4.87
N ASP A 24 -17.37 7.55 -3.59
CA ASP A 24 -17.08 6.20 -3.09
C ASP A 24 -17.71 6.05 -1.71
N ASP A 25 -17.76 4.83 -1.17
CA ASP A 25 -18.29 4.57 0.15
C ASP A 25 -17.20 4.56 1.23
N THR A 26 -17.59 4.41 2.47
CA THR A 26 -16.72 4.51 3.64
C THR A 26 -15.82 3.29 3.77
N TYR A 27 -14.52 3.54 4.02
CA TYR A 27 -13.57 2.53 4.49
C TYR A 27 -13.17 2.82 5.94
N GLN A 28 -13.02 1.79 6.74
CA GLN A 28 -12.52 1.86 8.10
C GLN A 28 -11.48 0.77 8.32
N GLU A 29 -10.32 1.13 8.85
CA GLU A 29 -9.19 0.23 9.01
C GLU A 29 -8.56 0.33 10.40
N ILE A 30 -8.15 -0.81 10.93
CA ILE A 30 -7.16 -0.91 12.01
C ILE A 30 -5.82 -1.23 11.35
N ASN A 31 -4.82 -0.37 11.60
CA ASN A 31 -3.49 -0.51 11.02
C ASN A 31 -2.50 -0.97 12.08
N LEU A 32 -1.72 -1.96 11.76
CA LEU A 32 -0.65 -2.52 12.60
C LEU A 32 0.65 -2.48 11.81
N SER A 33 1.74 -2.08 12.44
CA SER A 33 3.07 -2.14 11.86
C SER A 33 4.09 -2.71 12.83
N GLY A 34 5.09 -3.41 12.32
CA GLY A 34 6.21 -3.91 13.08
C GLY A 34 7.49 -3.92 12.23
N GLY A 35 8.59 -3.37 12.75
CA GLY A 35 9.86 -3.29 12.05
C GLY A 35 11.01 -3.86 12.86
N TYR A 36 11.95 -4.51 12.17
CA TYR A 36 13.21 -4.97 12.74
C TYR A 36 14.33 -4.92 11.70
N GLY A 37 15.40 -4.19 12.00
CA GLY A 37 16.52 -4.05 11.09
C GLY A 37 16.12 -3.41 9.77
N ILE A 38 16.15 -4.19 8.67
CA ILE A 38 15.78 -3.74 7.33
C ILE A 38 14.36 -4.13 6.94
N ALA A 39 13.66 -4.89 7.79
CA ALA A 39 12.34 -5.46 7.48
C ALA A 39 11.23 -4.72 8.21
N THR A 40 10.14 -4.42 7.50
CA THR A 40 8.89 -3.88 8.05
C THR A 40 7.72 -4.73 7.57
N LEU A 41 6.83 -5.11 8.48
CA LEU A 41 5.56 -5.76 8.19
C LEU A 41 4.44 -4.78 8.55
N ASP A 42 3.58 -4.51 7.57
CA ASP A 42 2.36 -3.71 7.74
C ASP A 42 1.13 -4.57 7.49
N VAL A 43 0.10 -4.40 8.31
CA VAL A 43 -1.20 -5.07 8.18
C VAL A 43 -2.30 -4.05 8.42
N ALA A 44 -3.26 -3.97 7.49
CA ALA A 44 -4.50 -3.22 7.68
C ALA A 44 -5.69 -4.18 7.61
N ILE A 45 -6.50 -4.20 8.66
CA ILE A 45 -7.74 -4.98 8.73
C ILE A 45 -8.89 -4.00 8.60
N GLY A 46 -9.65 -4.11 7.53
CA GLY A 46 -10.62 -3.09 7.14
C GLY A 46 -11.95 -3.64 6.67
N GLN A 47 -12.89 -2.70 6.57
CA GLN A 47 -14.22 -2.90 6.01
C GLN A 47 -14.55 -1.79 5.02
N TYR A 48 -15.20 -2.16 3.92
CA TYR A 48 -15.74 -1.25 2.91
C TYR A 48 -17.25 -1.29 2.91
N GLY A 49 -17.91 -0.13 3.01
CA GLY A 49 -19.37 0.00 3.10
C GLY A 49 -20.14 -0.54 1.90
N ASN A 50 -19.57 -0.42 0.69
CA ASN A 50 -20.11 -0.99 -0.56
C ASN A 50 -21.52 -0.50 -0.94
N PHE A 51 -21.84 0.77 -0.64
CA PHE A 51 -23.11 1.43 -0.93
C PHE A 51 -24.32 0.63 -0.41
N SER A 52 -25.15 0.10 -1.32
CA SER A 52 -26.32 -0.72 -1.00
C SER A 52 -26.04 -2.23 -0.99
N GLY A 53 -24.80 -2.61 -1.29
CA GLY A 53 -24.35 -4.00 -1.23
C GLY A 53 -24.02 -4.46 0.19
N PRO A 54 -23.63 -5.72 0.36
CA PRO A 54 -23.09 -6.17 1.65
C PRO A 54 -21.75 -5.50 1.91
N THR A 55 -21.46 -5.19 3.18
CA THR A 55 -20.14 -4.75 3.61
C THR A 55 -19.10 -5.79 3.23
N LEU A 56 -17.97 -5.35 2.69
CA LEU A 56 -16.85 -6.20 2.29
C LEU A 56 -15.73 -6.09 3.32
N ASP A 57 -15.29 -7.22 3.82
CA ASP A 57 -14.15 -7.31 4.72
C ASP A 57 -12.86 -7.50 3.91
N TYR A 58 -11.77 -6.87 4.33
CA TYR A 58 -10.47 -7.08 3.72
C TYR A 58 -9.34 -7.02 4.74
N THR A 59 -8.27 -7.70 4.41
CA THR A 59 -6.98 -7.57 5.09
C THR A 59 -5.91 -7.27 4.05
N TYR A 60 -5.30 -6.11 4.14
CA TYR A 60 -4.07 -5.76 3.43
C TYR A 60 -2.87 -6.21 4.27
N TYR A 61 -1.85 -6.74 3.63
CA TYR A 61 -0.56 -7.06 4.24
C TYR A 61 0.59 -6.66 3.33
N ALA A 62 1.70 -6.20 3.91
CA ALA A 62 2.91 -5.85 3.17
C ALA A 62 4.15 -6.19 3.97
N LEU A 63 5.10 -6.87 3.35
CA LEU A 63 6.46 -7.05 3.84
C LEU A 63 7.40 -6.21 2.99
N THR A 64 8.07 -5.26 3.61
CA THR A 64 9.07 -4.39 2.97
C THR A 64 10.46 -4.68 3.54
N LEU A 65 11.43 -4.83 2.66
CA LEU A 65 12.87 -4.88 2.98
C LEU A 65 13.54 -3.66 2.38
N GLU A 66 14.14 -2.81 3.22
CA GLU A 66 14.76 -1.55 2.78
C GLU A 66 16.21 -1.44 3.27
N LYS A 67 17.10 -1.02 2.36
CA LYS A 67 18.48 -0.69 2.70
C LYS A 67 19.09 0.29 1.71
N ASN A 68 19.68 1.37 2.24
CA ASN A 68 20.41 2.39 1.45
C ASN A 68 19.58 2.99 0.30
N GLY A 69 18.28 3.23 0.55
CA GLY A 69 17.33 3.78 -0.42
C GLY A 69 16.75 2.74 -1.40
N PHE A 70 17.32 1.53 -1.51
CA PHE A 70 16.71 0.44 -2.25
C PHE A 70 15.70 -0.29 -1.38
N TYR A 71 14.56 -0.65 -1.96
CA TYR A 71 13.57 -1.48 -1.28
C TYR A 71 12.95 -2.52 -2.21
N GLY A 72 12.50 -3.60 -1.59
CA GLY A 72 11.62 -4.60 -2.19
C GLY A 72 10.42 -4.81 -1.30
N LYS A 73 9.22 -4.83 -1.86
CA LYS A 73 7.97 -5.02 -1.16
C LYS A 73 7.18 -6.16 -1.81
N TYR A 74 6.64 -7.05 -0.99
CA TYR A 74 5.57 -7.95 -1.36
C TYR A 74 4.34 -7.59 -0.57
N ALA A 75 3.22 -7.38 -1.25
CA ALA A 75 1.97 -7.00 -0.59
C ALA A 75 0.76 -7.61 -1.30
N GLY A 76 -0.35 -7.69 -0.59
CA GLY A 76 -1.58 -8.21 -1.15
C GLY A 76 -2.78 -8.01 -0.23
N PHE A 77 -3.89 -8.55 -0.70
CA PHE A 77 -5.18 -8.52 -0.02
C PHE A 77 -5.70 -9.93 0.21
N SER A 78 -6.60 -10.08 1.16
CA SER A 78 -7.34 -11.31 1.44
C SER A 78 -8.74 -11.02 1.97
N GLN A 79 -9.57 -12.04 2.05
CA GLN A 79 -11.00 -12.04 2.38
C GLN A 79 -11.85 -11.69 1.14
N ASP A 80 -12.69 -10.63 1.20
CA ASP A 80 -13.52 -10.22 0.04
C ASP A 80 -12.72 -9.45 -1.02
N ALA A 81 -11.53 -8.92 -0.66
CA ALA A 81 -10.53 -8.44 -1.60
C ALA A 81 -9.49 -9.53 -1.87
N ASP A 82 -8.94 -9.56 -3.08
CA ASP A 82 -7.95 -10.55 -3.52
C ASP A 82 -6.90 -9.89 -4.41
N GLY A 83 -5.76 -10.54 -4.54
CA GLY A 83 -4.65 -10.13 -5.37
C GLY A 83 -3.40 -9.74 -4.60
N ASP A 84 -2.28 -9.87 -5.27
CA ASP A 84 -0.97 -9.50 -4.72
C ASP A 84 -0.11 -8.74 -5.73
N TYR A 85 0.96 -8.13 -5.22
CA TYR A 85 1.93 -7.44 -6.05
C TYR A 85 3.33 -7.47 -5.44
N PHE A 86 4.31 -7.34 -6.34
CA PHE A 86 5.69 -7.04 -5.98
C PHE A 86 6.05 -5.63 -6.43
N GLU A 87 6.83 -4.95 -5.61
CA GLU A 87 7.36 -3.61 -5.90
C GLU A 87 8.84 -3.57 -5.58
N PHE A 88 9.64 -3.02 -6.49
CA PHE A 88 11.07 -2.79 -6.29
C PHE A 88 11.38 -1.35 -6.65
N GLY A 89 12.05 -0.66 -5.74
CA GLY A 89 12.30 0.76 -5.94
C GLY A 89 13.58 1.26 -5.33
N TYR A 90 13.84 2.51 -5.68
CA TYR A 90 14.92 3.30 -5.11
C TYR A 90 14.42 4.72 -4.84
N GLY A 91 14.76 5.23 -3.66
CA GLY A 91 14.49 6.60 -3.26
C GLY A 91 15.73 7.30 -2.73
N ALA A 92 15.83 8.60 -3.01
CA ALA A 92 16.88 9.45 -2.49
C ALA A 92 16.39 10.89 -2.30
N THR A 93 16.89 11.55 -1.25
CA THR A 93 16.66 13.00 -1.04
C THR A 93 17.84 13.79 -1.59
N VAL A 94 17.57 14.72 -2.49
CA VAL A 94 18.56 15.61 -3.09
C VAL A 94 18.10 17.05 -2.90
N SER A 95 18.84 17.84 -2.14
CA SER A 95 18.52 19.28 -1.87
C SER A 95 17.08 19.48 -1.34
N ASP A 96 16.67 18.68 -0.36
CA ASP A 96 15.32 18.70 0.25
C ASP A 96 14.17 18.30 -0.74
N ILE A 97 14.53 17.66 -1.84
CA ILE A 97 13.58 17.06 -2.77
C ILE A 97 13.70 15.55 -2.69
N ASP A 98 12.61 14.88 -2.40
CA ASP A 98 12.52 13.42 -2.39
C ASP A 98 12.22 12.94 -3.80
N LEU A 99 13.10 12.11 -4.32
CA LEU A 99 12.99 11.50 -5.65
C LEU A 99 12.87 9.98 -5.48
N GLY A 100 11.97 9.38 -6.22
CA GLY A 100 11.80 7.94 -6.21
C GLY A 100 11.48 7.37 -7.58
N VAL A 101 11.88 6.14 -7.79
CA VAL A 101 11.47 5.32 -8.94
C VAL A 101 11.19 3.91 -8.46
N TYR A 102 10.09 3.32 -8.91
CA TYR A 102 9.82 1.91 -8.65
C TYR A 102 9.13 1.23 -9.82
N VAL A 103 9.28 -0.08 -9.85
CA VAL A 103 8.59 -0.99 -10.76
C VAL A 103 7.60 -1.79 -9.94
N LEU A 104 6.36 -1.86 -10.41
CA LEU A 104 5.25 -2.57 -9.80
C LEU A 104 4.84 -3.73 -10.71
N PHE A 105 4.71 -4.92 -10.14
CA PHE A 105 4.26 -6.14 -10.79
C PHE A 105 2.97 -6.59 -10.12
N ASN A 106 1.83 -6.24 -10.71
CA ASN A 106 0.51 -6.64 -10.22
C ASN A 106 0.10 -7.98 -10.79
N ASP A 107 -0.55 -8.80 -9.96
CA ASP A 107 -1.31 -9.92 -10.48
C ASP A 107 -2.55 -9.45 -11.26
N LYS A 108 -3.22 -10.40 -11.91
CA LYS A 108 -4.41 -10.13 -12.73
C LYS A 108 -5.59 -9.54 -11.94
N MET A 109 -5.70 -9.78 -10.64
CA MET A 109 -6.80 -9.28 -9.80
C MET A 109 -6.65 -7.78 -9.52
N LEU A 110 -5.41 -7.30 -9.37
CA LEU A 110 -5.10 -5.89 -9.08
C LEU A 110 -4.78 -5.07 -10.32
N SER A 111 -4.53 -5.70 -11.47
CA SER A 111 -4.08 -4.99 -12.68
C SER A 111 -5.15 -4.04 -13.26
N GLY A 112 -6.42 -4.35 -13.09
CA GLY A 112 -7.52 -3.63 -13.73
C GLY A 112 -7.53 -3.71 -15.26
N ILE A 113 -6.67 -4.56 -15.86
CA ILE A 113 -6.51 -4.70 -17.31
C ILE A 113 -7.06 -6.05 -17.77
N ALA A 114 -7.76 -6.05 -18.89
CA ALA A 114 -8.25 -7.25 -19.52
C ALA A 114 -7.57 -7.48 -20.87
N ASP A 115 -7.34 -8.75 -21.20
CA ASP A 115 -6.88 -9.16 -22.53
C ASP A 115 -7.92 -8.78 -23.60
N ALA A 116 -7.49 -8.12 -24.67
CA ALA A 116 -8.35 -7.56 -25.71
C ALA A 116 -9.12 -8.63 -26.51
N ALA A 117 -8.64 -9.86 -26.56
CA ALA A 117 -9.25 -10.94 -27.35
C ALA A 117 -10.20 -11.80 -26.50
N SER A 118 -9.85 -12.09 -25.27
CA SER A 118 -10.61 -12.97 -24.37
C SER A 118 -11.47 -12.23 -23.34
N GLY A 119 -11.16 -10.96 -23.05
CA GLY A 119 -11.75 -10.20 -21.95
C GLY A 119 -11.34 -10.69 -20.55
N ALA A 120 -10.41 -11.63 -20.45
CA ALA A 120 -9.95 -12.17 -19.18
C ALA A 120 -8.97 -11.20 -18.50
N PRO A 121 -8.98 -11.08 -17.15
CA PRO A 121 -7.98 -10.30 -16.42
C PRO A 121 -6.55 -10.79 -16.73
N THR A 122 -5.62 -9.85 -16.89
CA THR A 122 -4.19 -10.13 -17.16
C THR A 122 -3.31 -9.43 -16.14
N ASP A 123 -2.11 -9.95 -15.91
CA ASP A 123 -1.09 -9.30 -15.11
C ASP A 123 -0.66 -7.96 -15.74
N ASN A 124 -0.19 -7.03 -14.93
CA ASN A 124 0.33 -5.76 -15.41
C ASN A 124 1.61 -5.35 -14.68
N ASN A 125 2.46 -4.63 -15.41
CA ASN A 125 3.70 -4.05 -14.89
C ASN A 125 3.69 -2.54 -15.12
N SER A 126 4.10 -1.77 -14.12
CA SER A 126 4.15 -0.32 -14.21
C SER A 126 5.47 0.21 -13.68
N ILE A 127 5.95 1.31 -14.27
CA ILE A 127 7.07 2.09 -13.74
C ILE A 127 6.50 3.40 -13.24
N VAL A 128 6.81 3.75 -11.99
CA VAL A 128 6.34 4.97 -11.35
C VAL A 128 7.53 5.82 -10.92
N PHE A 129 7.44 7.12 -11.21
CA PHE A 129 8.39 8.12 -10.73
C PHE A 129 7.68 9.01 -9.72
N THR A 130 8.34 9.28 -8.60
CA THR A 130 7.82 10.15 -7.55
C THR A 130 8.74 11.35 -7.32
N ILE A 131 8.15 12.49 -7.03
CA ILE A 131 8.86 13.68 -6.59
C ILE A 131 8.06 14.31 -5.43
N GLY A 132 8.73 14.62 -4.35
CA GLY A 132 8.10 15.22 -3.18
C GLY A 132 8.98 16.30 -2.56
N LYS A 133 8.34 17.24 -1.85
CA LYS A 133 9.04 18.22 -1.00
C LYS A 133 8.18 18.54 0.22
N SER A 134 8.79 18.47 1.40
CA SER A 134 8.16 18.87 2.66
C SER A 134 8.54 20.32 3.00
N PHE A 135 7.59 21.07 3.55
CA PHE A 135 7.77 22.44 4.01
C PHE A 135 7.32 22.55 5.46
N ASP A 136 8.16 23.11 6.31
CA ASP A 136 7.80 23.47 7.67
C ASP A 136 7.00 24.79 7.64
N LEU A 137 5.72 24.71 7.98
CA LEU A 137 4.90 25.89 8.20
C LEU A 137 5.14 26.37 9.62
N LYS A 138 5.76 27.53 9.77
CA LYS A 138 5.99 28.20 11.05
C LYS A 138 4.80 29.07 11.43
#